data_fd79a49d0a1a015cb76dc82e6c067f3c
#
_entry.id   fd79a49d0a1a015cb76dc82e6c067f3c
#
_cell.length_a   1.000
_cell.length_b   1.000
_cell.length_c   1.000
_cell.angle_alpha   90.00
_cell.angle_beta   90.00
_cell.angle_gamma   90.00
#
_symmetry.space_group_name_H-M   'P 1'
#
loop_
_entity.id
_entity.type
_entity.pdbx_description
1 polymer ?
#
loop_
_entity_poly.entity_id
_entity_poly.type
_entity_poly.pdbx_seq_one_letter_code
_entity_poly.pdbx_strand_id
1 'polypeptide(L)'
;MRALHLKLPDRYCYSAVFGYEPGEEEISVVFPDLGCATSGATDEEALFSARELLGLELLSREEDGDAIPAPSALNTVSLDEHERAVLVDVYMPTLRLAHVNRSVNRTVTLPAWLNAAAMERGVNFSQVLQDALKKQIGAE
;
A
#
# COMPACT_ATOMS: atom_id res chain seq x y z
N MET A 1 -4.87 15.26 -13.44
CA MET A 1 -4.15 15.69 -12.25
C MET A 1 -5.07 15.66 -11.03
N ARG A 2 -4.56 15.17 -9.94
CA ARG A 2 -5.31 15.08 -8.70
C ARG A 2 -5.57 16.46 -8.12
N ALA A 3 -6.78 16.68 -7.62
CA ALA A 3 -7.11 17.93 -6.93
C ALA A 3 -6.31 18.02 -5.63
N LEU A 4 -5.35 18.93 -5.55
CA LEU A 4 -4.46 19.10 -4.42
C LEU A 4 -5.13 19.55 -3.14
N HIS A 5 -6.38 20.02 -3.24
CA HIS A 5 -7.12 20.57 -2.11
C HIS A 5 -7.99 19.53 -1.40
N LEU A 6 -8.16 18.35 -1.98
CA LEU A 6 -8.97 17.32 -1.35
C LEU A 6 -8.18 16.69 -0.23
N LYS A 7 -8.66 16.88 0.97
CA LYS A 7 -8.08 16.21 2.12
C LYS A 7 -8.51 14.75 2.10
N LEU A 8 -7.53 13.84 2.05
CA LEU A 8 -7.79 12.41 2.16
C LEU A 8 -8.09 12.07 3.63
N PRO A 9 -8.97 11.10 3.87
CA PRO A 9 -9.30 10.72 5.25
C PRO A 9 -8.10 10.08 5.94
N ASP A 10 -8.02 10.25 7.25
CA ASP A 10 -6.99 9.60 8.06
C ASP A 10 -7.28 8.11 8.23
N ARG A 11 -8.55 7.73 8.26
CA ARG A 11 -8.95 6.34 8.44
C ARG A 11 -9.95 5.92 7.40
N TYR A 12 -9.81 4.67 6.98
CA TYR A 12 -10.82 3.99 6.20
C TYR A 12 -11.30 2.78 6.99
N CYS A 13 -12.53 2.39 6.76
CA CYS A 13 -13.15 1.26 7.44
C CYS A 13 -14.02 0.50 6.45
N TYR A 14 -13.74 -0.77 6.26
CA TYR A 14 -14.44 -1.63 5.31
C TYR A 14 -14.81 -2.96 5.94
N SER A 15 -15.94 -3.51 5.52
CA SER A 15 -16.34 -4.86 5.92
C SER A 15 -15.51 -5.89 5.18
N ALA A 16 -14.98 -6.87 5.90
CA ALA A 16 -14.33 -8.03 5.35
C ALA A 16 -15.14 -9.28 5.68
N VAL A 17 -15.02 -10.29 4.83
CA VAL A 17 -15.64 -11.60 5.07
C VAL A 17 -14.53 -12.58 5.42
N PHE A 18 -14.59 -13.11 6.64
CA PHE A 18 -13.67 -14.15 7.12
C PHE A 18 -14.33 -15.51 6.89
N GLY A 19 -13.67 -16.37 6.14
CA GLY A 19 -14.18 -17.68 5.79
C GLY A 19 -13.47 -18.79 6.55
N TYR A 20 -14.26 -19.66 7.18
CA TYR A 20 -13.79 -20.77 8.02
C TYR A 20 -14.24 -22.10 7.43
N GLU A 21 -13.85 -22.37 6.17
CA GLU A 21 -14.26 -23.58 5.50
C GLU A 21 -13.65 -24.83 6.14
N PRO A 22 -14.47 -25.87 6.41
CA PRO A 22 -13.96 -27.10 6.96
C PRO A 22 -12.91 -27.75 6.04
N GLY A 23 -11.79 -28.16 6.63
CA GLY A 23 -10.70 -28.77 5.88
C GLY A 23 -9.67 -27.81 5.34
N GLU A 24 -9.93 -26.52 5.41
CA GLU A 24 -8.94 -25.51 5.02
C GLU A 24 -8.07 -25.14 6.21
N GLU A 25 -6.78 -25.04 5.98
CA GLU A 25 -5.80 -24.70 7.04
C GLU A 25 -5.79 -23.22 7.36
N GLU A 26 -6.19 -22.38 6.40
CA GLU A 26 -6.17 -20.93 6.55
C GLU A 26 -7.57 -20.34 6.53
N ILE A 27 -7.70 -19.23 7.23
CA ILE A 27 -8.91 -18.42 7.23
C ILE A 27 -8.81 -17.49 6.03
N SER A 28 -9.80 -17.52 5.14
CA SER A 28 -9.84 -16.60 3.99
C SER A 28 -10.37 -15.25 4.43
N VAL A 29 -9.87 -14.20 3.79
CA VAL A 29 -10.33 -12.83 4.02
C VAL A 29 -10.62 -12.19 2.68
N VAL A 30 -11.84 -11.69 2.50
CA VAL A 30 -12.26 -11.01 1.27
C VAL A 30 -12.86 -9.65 1.63
N PHE A 31 -12.48 -8.62 0.90
CA PHE A 31 -13.14 -7.31 0.98
C PHE A 31 -14.09 -7.17 -0.21
N PRO A 32 -15.39 -7.44 -0.05
CA PRO A 32 -16.33 -7.43 -1.19
C PRO A 32 -16.38 -6.09 -1.92
N ASP A 33 -16.32 -4.98 -1.19
CA ASP A 33 -16.39 -3.64 -1.80
C ASP A 33 -15.17 -3.30 -2.64
N LEU A 34 -14.03 -3.92 -2.36
CA LEU A 34 -12.76 -3.61 -3.01
C LEU A 34 -12.28 -4.70 -3.96
N GLY A 35 -12.86 -5.89 -3.88
CA GLY A 35 -12.51 -7.02 -4.74
C GLY A 35 -11.11 -7.59 -4.49
N CYS A 36 -10.59 -7.48 -3.28
CA CYS A 36 -9.29 -8.03 -2.92
C CYS A 36 -9.40 -9.06 -1.80
N ALA A 37 -8.41 -9.93 -1.69
CA ALA A 37 -8.45 -11.06 -0.76
C ALA A 37 -7.07 -11.39 -0.20
N THR A 38 -7.07 -11.96 0.99
CA THR A 38 -5.87 -12.48 1.66
C THR A 38 -6.27 -13.65 2.56
N SER A 39 -5.35 -14.09 3.41
CA SER A 39 -5.61 -15.18 4.36
C SER A 39 -4.70 -15.08 5.57
N GLY A 40 -5.01 -15.89 6.58
CA GLY A 40 -4.16 -16.05 7.76
C GLY A 40 -4.44 -17.37 8.44
N ALA A 41 -3.46 -17.91 9.13
CA ALA A 41 -3.57 -19.20 9.80
C ALA A 41 -4.41 -19.16 11.07
N THR A 42 -4.48 -17.98 11.70
CA THR A 42 -5.26 -17.74 12.91
C THR A 42 -6.14 -16.51 12.74
N ASP A 43 -7.11 -16.31 13.61
CA ASP A 43 -7.95 -15.11 13.61
C ASP A 43 -7.10 -13.84 13.66
N GLU A 44 -6.09 -13.82 14.51
CA GLU A 44 -5.20 -12.69 14.68
C GLU A 44 -4.39 -12.40 13.41
N GLU A 45 -3.78 -13.44 12.84
CA GLU A 45 -3.04 -13.30 11.59
C GLU A 45 -3.95 -12.85 10.44
N ALA A 46 -5.17 -13.39 10.37
CA ALA A 46 -6.13 -13.00 9.36
C ALA A 46 -6.49 -11.52 9.49
N LEU A 47 -6.68 -11.04 10.71
CA LEU A 47 -6.96 -9.62 10.97
C LEU A 47 -5.78 -8.73 10.55
N PHE A 48 -4.56 -9.11 10.91
CA PHE A 48 -3.37 -8.34 10.56
C PHE A 48 -3.15 -8.33 9.05
N SER A 49 -3.32 -9.48 8.39
CA SER A 49 -3.24 -9.56 6.93
C SER A 49 -4.33 -8.72 6.25
N ALA A 50 -5.53 -8.72 6.81
CA ALA A 50 -6.64 -7.92 6.31
C ALA A 50 -6.33 -6.42 6.39
N ARG A 51 -5.78 -5.97 7.51
CA ARG A 51 -5.43 -4.56 7.71
C ARG A 51 -4.31 -4.12 6.78
N GLU A 52 -3.31 -4.98 6.59
CA GLU A 52 -2.21 -4.73 5.66
C GLU A 52 -2.72 -4.62 4.22
N LEU A 53 -3.53 -5.58 3.79
CA LEU A 53 -4.12 -5.56 2.45
C LEU A 53 -4.98 -4.32 2.23
N LEU A 54 -5.83 -3.98 3.19
CA LEU A 54 -6.69 -2.81 3.11
C LEU A 54 -5.87 -1.54 2.91
N GLY A 55 -4.82 -1.37 3.70
CA GLY A 55 -3.93 -0.22 3.61
C GLY A 55 -3.25 -0.10 2.26
N LEU A 56 -2.70 -1.19 1.75
CA LEU A 56 -2.01 -1.21 0.46
C LEU A 56 -2.97 -0.97 -0.70
N GLU A 57 -4.16 -1.56 -0.66
CA GLU A 57 -5.18 -1.38 -1.70
C GLU A 57 -5.64 0.07 -1.79
N LEU A 58 -5.91 0.70 -0.64
CA LEU A 58 -6.37 2.08 -0.60
C LEU A 58 -5.26 3.05 -0.97
N LEU A 59 -4.03 2.79 -0.52
CA LEU A 59 -2.88 3.61 -0.88
C LEU A 59 -2.66 3.60 -2.38
N SER A 60 -2.74 2.43 -3.02
CA SER A 60 -2.61 2.29 -4.47
C SER A 60 -3.71 3.07 -5.21
N ARG A 61 -4.95 2.99 -4.76
CA ARG A 61 -6.05 3.74 -5.36
C ARG A 61 -5.89 5.24 -5.20
N GLU A 62 -5.43 5.70 -4.04
CA GLU A 62 -5.14 7.12 -3.82
C GLU A 62 -4.09 7.64 -4.78
N GLU A 63 -3.01 6.88 -4.97
CA GLU A 63 -1.92 7.28 -5.86
C GLU A 63 -2.31 7.31 -7.32
N ASP A 64 -3.05 6.29 -7.75
CA ASP A 64 -3.45 6.15 -9.15
C ASP A 64 -4.64 7.06 -9.50
N GLY A 65 -5.26 7.68 -8.51
CA GLY A 65 -6.45 8.49 -8.72
C GLY A 65 -7.69 7.64 -9.04
N ASP A 66 -7.66 6.36 -8.68
CA ASP A 66 -8.77 5.44 -8.88
C ASP A 66 -9.90 5.74 -7.91
N ALA A 67 -11.11 5.37 -8.31
CA ALA A 67 -12.27 5.53 -7.44
C ALA A 67 -12.15 4.63 -6.21
N ILE A 68 -12.44 5.21 -5.04
CA ILE A 68 -12.51 4.48 -3.78
C ILE A 68 -14.00 4.33 -3.45
N PRO A 69 -14.54 3.11 -3.55
CA PRO A 69 -15.98 2.91 -3.31
C PRO A 69 -16.34 3.21 -1.86
N ALA A 70 -17.54 3.71 -1.65
CA ALA A 70 -18.06 3.90 -0.31
C ALA A 70 -18.23 2.51 0.34
N PRO A 71 -17.89 2.37 1.64
CA PRO A 71 -18.03 1.08 2.31
C PRO A 71 -19.51 0.71 2.49
N SER A 72 -19.83 -0.55 2.23
CA SER A 72 -21.14 -1.11 2.52
C SER A 72 -21.31 -1.28 4.03
N ALA A 73 -22.52 -1.14 4.51
CA ALA A 73 -22.81 -1.37 5.93
C ALA A 73 -22.52 -2.82 6.30
N LEU A 74 -21.96 -3.04 7.48
CA LEU A 74 -21.56 -4.37 7.96
C LEU A 74 -22.71 -5.38 7.90
N ASN A 75 -23.91 -4.96 8.26
CA ASN A 75 -25.10 -5.83 8.31
C ASN A 75 -25.69 -6.14 6.94
N THR A 76 -25.17 -5.56 5.87
CA THR A 76 -25.65 -5.81 4.50
C THR A 76 -24.79 -6.82 3.76
N VAL A 77 -23.68 -7.26 4.35
CA VAL A 77 -22.76 -8.21 3.72
C VAL A 77 -23.42 -9.60 3.68
N SER A 78 -23.41 -10.19 2.49
CA SER A 78 -23.95 -11.54 2.29
C SER A 78 -22.94 -12.58 2.78
N LEU A 79 -23.41 -13.48 3.64
CA LEU A 79 -22.55 -14.49 4.28
C LEU A 79 -23.14 -15.88 4.11
N ASP A 80 -22.28 -16.90 3.92
CA ASP A 80 -22.71 -18.29 4.06
C ASP A 80 -22.51 -18.76 5.51
N GLU A 81 -22.77 -20.05 5.76
CA GLU A 81 -22.74 -20.60 7.12
C GLU A 81 -21.35 -20.62 7.77
N HIS A 82 -20.29 -20.63 6.96
CA HIS A 82 -18.91 -20.68 7.43
C HIS A 82 -18.25 -19.30 7.42
N GLU A 83 -18.98 -18.25 7.13
CA GLU A 83 -18.44 -16.91 7.01
C GLU A 83 -18.89 -15.99 8.12
N ARG A 84 -18.03 -15.03 8.44
CA ARG A 84 -18.33 -13.97 9.42
C ARG A 84 -17.89 -12.63 8.86
N ALA A 85 -18.72 -11.63 9.09
CA ALA A 85 -18.37 -10.26 8.70
C ALA A 85 -17.55 -9.63 9.82
N VAL A 86 -16.44 -9.00 9.44
CA VAL A 86 -15.52 -8.33 10.34
C VAL A 86 -15.26 -6.92 9.83
N LEU A 87 -15.41 -5.94 10.69
CA LEU A 87 -15.11 -4.56 10.35
C LEU A 87 -13.61 -4.32 10.52
N VAL A 88 -12.95 -3.91 9.46
CA VAL A 88 -11.49 -3.68 9.45
C VAL A 88 -11.23 -2.21 9.15
N ASP A 89 -10.39 -1.59 9.97
CA ASP A 89 -9.98 -0.20 9.75
C ASP A 89 -8.48 -0.11 9.48
N VAL A 90 -8.07 1.02 8.92
CA VAL A 90 -6.67 1.31 8.69
C VAL A 90 -6.40 2.81 8.90
N TYR A 91 -5.28 3.11 9.54
CA TYR A 91 -4.80 4.46 9.74
C TYR A 91 -3.80 4.80 8.63
N MET A 92 -4.17 5.75 7.78
CA MET A 92 -3.43 6.03 6.54
C MET A 92 -2.20 6.95 6.67
N PRO A 93 -2.14 7.93 7.58
CA PRO A 93 -1.02 8.88 7.58
C PRO A 93 0.37 8.24 7.68
N THR A 94 0.54 7.24 8.54
CA THR A 94 1.83 6.54 8.67
C THR A 94 2.17 5.72 7.43
N LEU A 95 1.18 5.11 6.79
CA LEU A 95 1.39 4.37 5.54
C LEU A 95 1.79 5.30 4.40
N ARG A 96 1.13 6.44 4.29
CA ARG A 96 1.46 7.44 3.26
C ARG A 96 2.88 7.95 3.44
N LEU A 97 3.27 8.24 4.68
CA LEU A 97 4.62 8.72 4.99
C LEU A 97 5.67 7.67 4.67
N ALA A 98 5.46 6.43 5.08
CA ALA A 98 6.38 5.33 4.79
C ALA A 98 6.55 5.12 3.29
N HIS A 99 5.47 5.24 2.53
CA HIS A 99 5.50 5.10 1.08
C HIS A 99 6.30 6.23 0.42
N VAL A 100 6.09 7.46 0.83
CA VAL A 100 6.81 8.64 0.31
C VAL A 100 8.30 8.55 0.60
N ASN A 101 8.67 8.01 1.75
CA ASN A 101 10.06 7.88 2.17
C ASN A 101 10.77 6.64 1.59
N ARG A 102 10.02 5.78 0.89
CA ARG A 102 10.61 4.59 0.31
C ARG A 102 11.54 4.94 -0.84
N SER A 103 12.74 4.32 -0.85
CA SER A 103 13.67 4.46 -1.97
C SER A 103 13.17 3.67 -3.18
N VAL A 104 13.38 4.22 -4.36
CA VAL A 104 13.07 3.55 -5.63
C VAL A 104 14.33 3.42 -6.45
N ASN A 105 14.43 2.36 -7.26
CA ASN A 105 15.56 2.17 -8.17
C ASN A 105 15.28 2.87 -9.48
N ARG A 106 16.31 3.53 -10.01
CA ARG A 106 16.24 4.17 -11.31
C ARG A 106 17.51 3.90 -12.10
N THR A 107 17.36 3.48 -13.33
CA THR A 107 18.48 3.26 -14.24
C THR A 107 18.78 4.55 -14.97
N VAL A 108 20.04 4.97 -14.96
CA VAL A 108 20.50 6.16 -15.66
C VAL A 108 21.62 5.77 -16.64
N THR A 109 21.72 6.51 -17.73
CA THR A 109 22.77 6.32 -18.74
C THR A 109 23.87 7.34 -18.52
N LEU A 110 25.11 6.87 -18.50
CA LEU A 110 26.29 7.72 -18.38
C LEU A 110 27.28 7.40 -19.52
N PRO A 111 28.05 8.40 -19.99
CA PRO A 111 29.20 8.11 -20.85
C PRO A 111 30.16 7.15 -20.14
N ALA A 112 30.70 6.19 -20.87
CA ALA A 112 31.60 5.19 -20.30
C ALA A 112 32.78 5.79 -19.53
N TRP A 113 33.39 6.85 -20.08
CA TRP A 113 34.53 7.49 -19.44
C TRP A 113 34.19 8.12 -18.10
N LEU A 114 32.96 8.71 -17.97
CA LEU A 114 32.51 9.33 -16.75
C LEU A 114 32.23 8.28 -15.69
N ASN A 115 31.60 7.18 -16.10
CA ASN A 115 31.34 6.05 -15.21
C ASN A 115 32.65 5.48 -14.66
N ALA A 116 33.64 5.25 -15.54
CA ALA A 116 34.94 4.71 -15.14
C ALA A 116 35.67 5.64 -14.17
N ALA A 117 35.70 6.93 -14.47
CA ALA A 117 36.38 7.93 -13.62
C ALA A 117 35.72 8.02 -12.24
N ALA A 118 34.40 8.00 -12.18
CA ALA A 118 33.67 8.05 -10.92
C ALA A 118 33.88 6.78 -10.09
N MET A 119 33.89 5.61 -10.70
CA MET A 119 34.16 4.34 -10.03
C MET A 119 35.58 4.31 -9.44
N GLU A 120 36.56 4.78 -10.22
CA GLU A 120 37.95 4.85 -9.78
C GLU A 120 38.11 5.73 -8.53
N ARG A 121 37.33 6.79 -8.43
CA ARG A 121 37.34 7.69 -7.27
C ARG A 121 36.44 7.25 -6.11
N GLY A 122 35.80 6.11 -6.24
CA GLY A 122 34.91 5.57 -5.18
C GLY A 122 33.67 6.42 -4.93
N VAL A 123 33.14 7.05 -5.97
CA VAL A 123 31.96 7.91 -5.85
C VAL A 123 30.73 7.08 -5.50
N ASN A 124 29.94 7.55 -4.53
CA ASN A 124 28.63 6.98 -4.22
C ASN A 124 27.60 7.59 -5.18
N PHE A 125 27.29 6.85 -6.24
CA PHE A 125 26.37 7.32 -7.29
C PHE A 125 25.01 7.71 -6.75
N SER A 126 24.44 6.90 -5.87
CA SER A 126 23.13 7.16 -5.29
C SER A 126 23.09 8.47 -4.52
N GLN A 127 24.11 8.72 -3.70
CA GLN A 127 24.17 9.95 -2.90
C GLN A 127 24.36 11.18 -3.78
N VAL A 128 25.26 11.10 -4.76
CA VAL A 128 25.51 12.20 -5.70
C VAL A 128 24.25 12.54 -6.48
N LEU A 129 23.54 11.51 -6.97
CA LEU A 129 22.31 11.72 -7.72
C LEU A 129 21.23 12.37 -6.86
N GLN A 130 21.05 11.89 -5.61
CA GLN A 130 20.09 12.48 -4.69
C GLN A 130 20.38 13.94 -4.40
N ASP A 131 21.64 14.27 -4.13
CA ASP A 131 22.07 15.64 -3.84
C ASP A 131 21.85 16.55 -5.05
N ALA A 132 22.19 16.09 -6.25
CA ALA A 132 21.98 16.85 -7.48
C ALA A 132 20.50 17.09 -7.75
N LEU A 133 19.66 16.09 -7.57
CA LEU A 133 18.21 16.21 -7.78
C LEU A 133 17.58 17.16 -6.77
N LYS A 134 17.96 17.06 -5.49
CA LYS A 134 17.48 17.98 -4.46
C LYS A 134 17.80 19.42 -4.79
N LYS A 135 19.03 19.65 -5.24
CA LYS A 135 19.48 20.98 -5.66
C LYS A 135 18.67 21.48 -6.85
N GLN A 136 18.47 20.62 -7.84
CA GLN A 136 17.76 20.97 -9.08
C GLN A 136 16.31 21.38 -8.83
N ILE A 137 15.64 20.72 -7.89
CA ILE A 137 14.22 21.01 -7.56
C ILE A 137 14.06 21.97 -6.39
N GLY A 138 15.16 22.41 -5.77
CA GLY A 138 15.11 23.32 -4.62
C GLY A 138 14.71 22.67 -3.31
N ALA A 139 14.97 21.36 -3.16
CA ALA A 139 14.60 20.58 -1.98
C ALA A 139 15.78 20.33 -1.02
N GLU A 140 16.73 21.24 -0.98
CA GLU A 140 17.90 21.13 -0.09
C GLU A 140 17.54 21.32 1.37
#